data_71415223821aceb682491c3e81a9be41
#
_entry.id   71415223821aceb682491c3e81a9be41
#
_cell.length_a   1.000
_cell.length_b   1.000
_cell.length_c   1.000
_cell.angle_alpha   90.00
_cell.angle_beta   90.00
_cell.angle_gamma   90.00
#
_symmetry.space_group_name_H-M   'P 1'
#
loop_
_entity.id
_entity.type
_entity.pdbx_description
1 polymer ?
#
loop_
_entity_poly.entity_id
_entity_poly.type
_entity_poly.pdbx_seq_one_letter_code
_entity_poly.pdbx_strand_id
1 'polypeptide(L)'
;ATDMDTFMAEPWELDTTKTVKDELVSQIAVIGENMNIRRFERIESDGVIASYIHAGGKIGVLVEADAPENDTVTAAIKTIAMQIAAMNPQYVSRNDISADELAKMREITIDSALNEPDSLPKPIQKDIFAEALSQNVFNDEDKAIYEEKQNDKYLFNFLSNEAKASLSSIAMAKKAEIMENKIFNGLVEGRVSKQLKEVCLLDQTYVMAADGKQTVAKYLDEVSKEVGATVAIKKFVRFETGEGIEKKEENFAEEVAAQMK
;
A
#
# COMPACT_ATOMS: atom_id res chain seq x y z
N ALA A 1 30.07 1.79 -2.35
CA ALA A 1 29.84 0.39 -1.92
C ALA A 1 28.98 -0.39 -2.93
N THR A 2 29.23 -1.68 -3.05
CA THR A 2 28.44 -2.61 -3.88
C THR A 2 27.70 -3.63 -3.04
N ASP A 3 28.10 -3.78 -1.78
CA ASP A 3 27.53 -4.69 -0.80
C ASP A 3 27.60 -4.08 0.61
N MET A 4 26.95 -4.71 1.57
CA MET A 4 26.86 -4.20 2.94
C MET A 4 28.20 -4.18 3.66
N ASP A 5 29.07 -5.17 3.44
CA ASP A 5 30.37 -5.24 4.11
C ASP A 5 31.27 -4.10 3.63
N THR A 6 31.29 -3.86 2.33
CA THR A 6 32.01 -2.71 1.74
C THR A 6 31.44 -1.39 2.26
N PHE A 7 30.12 -1.24 2.32
CA PHE A 7 29.47 -0.04 2.83
C PHE A 7 29.82 0.23 4.29
N MET A 8 29.80 -0.77 5.14
CA MET A 8 30.15 -0.62 6.57
C MET A 8 31.62 -0.26 6.80
N ALA A 9 32.49 -0.59 5.84
CA ALA A 9 33.93 -0.25 5.88
C ALA A 9 34.27 1.12 5.27
N GLU A 10 33.29 1.78 4.60
CA GLU A 10 33.52 3.13 4.04
C GLU A 10 33.76 4.15 5.13
N PRO A 11 34.59 5.19 4.86
CA PRO A 11 34.76 6.31 5.76
C PRO A 11 33.41 7.01 6.03
N TRP A 12 33.16 7.35 7.29
CA TRP A 12 31.97 8.12 7.64
C TRP A 12 32.10 9.56 7.11
N GLU A 13 31.10 10.05 6.39
CA GLU A 13 31.17 11.34 5.68
C GLU A 13 31.41 12.53 6.59
N LEU A 14 30.85 12.54 7.80
CA LEU A 14 30.98 13.64 8.76
C LEU A 14 32.27 13.57 9.61
N ASP A 15 32.94 12.41 9.65
CA ASP A 15 34.20 12.18 10.35
C ASP A 15 34.95 11.02 9.68
N THR A 16 35.79 11.34 8.70
CA THR A 16 36.51 10.35 7.89
C THR A 16 37.60 9.57 8.66
N THR A 17 37.81 9.86 9.95
CA THR A 17 38.67 9.05 10.83
C THR A 17 37.95 7.79 11.34
N LYS A 18 36.66 7.70 11.15
CA LYS A 18 35.81 6.55 11.50
C LYS A 18 35.25 5.90 10.26
N THR A 19 34.89 4.64 10.38
CA THR A 19 34.05 3.94 9.38
C THR A 19 32.57 4.11 9.70
N VAL A 20 31.70 3.79 8.74
CA VAL A 20 30.24 3.71 8.96
C VAL A 20 29.93 2.77 10.14
N LYS A 21 30.66 1.64 10.24
CA LYS A 21 30.51 0.68 11.33
C LYS A 21 30.88 1.30 12.69
N ASP A 22 31.99 2.06 12.76
CA ASP A 22 32.42 2.70 14.00
C ASP A 22 31.41 3.71 14.48
N GLU A 23 30.83 4.50 13.54
CA GLU A 23 29.80 5.46 13.87
C GLU A 23 28.50 4.76 14.33
N LEU A 24 28.08 3.67 13.67
CA LEU A 24 26.93 2.89 14.13
C LEU A 24 27.10 2.41 15.57
N VAL A 25 28.28 1.87 15.93
CA VAL A 25 28.59 1.44 17.30
C VAL A 25 28.53 2.62 18.27
N SER A 26 29.03 3.79 17.86
CA SER A 26 28.96 5.02 18.66
C SER A 26 27.53 5.44 18.93
N GLN A 27 26.66 5.39 17.91
CA GLN A 27 25.24 5.73 18.05
C GLN A 27 24.48 4.74 18.91
N ILE A 28 24.76 3.44 18.81
CA ILE A 28 24.19 2.41 19.70
C ILE A 28 24.53 2.71 21.16
N ALA A 29 25.78 3.10 21.44
CA ALA A 29 26.23 3.43 22.78
C ALA A 29 25.52 4.68 23.36
N VAL A 30 25.22 5.68 22.52
CA VAL A 30 24.54 6.92 22.91
C VAL A 30 23.05 6.71 23.12
N ILE A 31 22.39 6.00 22.20
CA ILE A 31 20.93 5.81 22.19
C ILE A 31 20.51 4.70 23.15
N GLY A 32 21.37 3.70 23.35
CA GLY A 32 21.09 2.56 24.22
C GLY A 32 20.21 1.46 23.58
N GLU A 33 20.00 1.54 22.26
CA GLU A 33 19.22 0.57 21.49
C GLU A 33 20.09 -0.18 20.50
N ASN A 34 19.83 -1.48 20.31
CA ASN A 34 20.57 -2.29 19.34
C ASN A 34 20.04 -1.99 17.93
N MET A 35 20.76 -1.14 17.20
CA MET A 35 20.44 -0.72 15.84
C MET A 35 21.27 -1.48 14.82
N ASN A 36 20.68 -1.72 13.63
CA ASN A 36 21.36 -2.34 12.49
C ASN A 36 21.04 -1.58 11.21
N ILE A 37 22.05 -1.39 10.36
CA ILE A 37 21.84 -0.98 8.98
C ILE A 37 21.61 -2.25 8.18
N ARG A 38 20.37 -2.46 7.71
CA ARG A 38 19.96 -3.70 7.03
C ARG A 38 20.11 -3.63 5.51
N ARG A 39 20.03 -2.44 4.95
CA ARG A 39 20.10 -2.19 3.51
C ARG A 39 20.51 -0.77 3.23
N PHE A 40 21.07 -0.55 2.07
CA PHE A 40 21.34 0.75 1.49
C PHE A 40 21.01 0.70 0.00
N GLU A 41 20.87 1.86 -0.60
CA GLU A 41 20.68 1.99 -2.04
C GLU A 41 21.58 3.10 -2.55
N ARG A 42 22.19 2.88 -3.72
CA ARG A 42 22.98 3.87 -4.45
C ARG A 42 22.35 4.08 -5.82
N ILE A 43 22.06 5.32 -6.16
CA ILE A 43 21.52 5.69 -7.47
C ILE A 43 22.56 6.58 -8.15
N GLU A 44 22.92 6.22 -9.39
CA GLU A 44 23.70 7.04 -10.30
C GLU A 44 22.83 7.36 -11.51
N SER A 45 22.74 8.63 -11.90
CA SER A 45 21.87 9.08 -12.98
C SER A 45 22.49 10.27 -13.71
N ASP A 46 22.24 10.31 -15.01
CA ASP A 46 22.52 11.50 -15.84
C ASP A 46 21.39 12.55 -15.75
N GLY A 47 20.29 12.22 -15.06
CA GLY A 47 19.17 13.09 -14.80
C GLY A 47 19.22 13.75 -13.42
N VAL A 48 18.06 14.08 -12.87
CA VAL A 48 17.94 14.73 -11.56
C VAL A 48 17.65 13.69 -10.48
N ILE A 49 18.42 13.74 -9.38
CA ILE A 49 18.18 12.97 -8.17
C ILE A 49 17.79 13.94 -7.05
N ALA A 50 16.66 13.66 -6.39
CA ALA A 50 16.27 14.37 -5.18
C ALA A 50 16.18 13.41 -3.99
N SER A 51 16.56 13.91 -2.80
CA SER A 51 16.40 13.19 -1.54
C SER A 51 15.49 13.94 -0.60
N TYR A 52 14.76 13.18 0.23
CA TYR A 52 13.93 13.73 1.28
C TYR A 52 13.95 12.85 2.52
N ILE A 53 14.22 13.47 3.66
CA ILE A 53 14.18 12.81 4.97
C ILE A 53 12.98 13.34 5.75
N HIS A 54 12.15 12.43 6.25
CA HIS A 54 10.90 12.75 6.95
C HIS A 54 10.90 12.20 8.38
N ALA A 55 10.08 12.82 9.25
CA ALA A 55 9.80 12.39 10.63
C ALA A 55 11.09 12.16 11.45
N GLY A 56 12.05 13.08 11.37
CA GLY A 56 13.29 13.02 12.16
C GLY A 56 14.20 11.85 11.78
N GLY A 57 14.19 11.44 10.51
CA GLY A 57 15.02 10.34 9.99
C GLY A 57 14.31 8.98 9.93
N LYS A 58 13.02 8.92 10.29
CA LYS A 58 12.28 7.65 10.22
C LYS A 58 12.00 7.17 8.80
N ILE A 59 11.82 8.10 7.87
CA ILE A 59 11.56 7.79 6.46
C ILE A 59 12.58 8.52 5.60
N GLY A 60 13.28 7.78 4.74
CA GLY A 60 14.17 8.31 3.72
C GLY A 60 13.66 7.98 2.33
N VAL A 61 13.68 8.96 1.42
CA VAL A 61 13.26 8.82 0.03
C VAL A 61 14.35 9.34 -0.90
N LEU A 62 14.63 8.57 -1.96
CA LEU A 62 15.39 9.01 -3.13
C LEU A 62 14.48 8.92 -4.35
N VAL A 63 14.52 9.92 -5.23
CA VAL A 63 13.78 9.93 -6.49
C VAL A 63 14.74 10.23 -7.61
N GLU A 64 14.74 9.41 -8.64
CA GLU A 64 15.44 9.61 -9.90
C GLU A 64 14.44 10.05 -10.97
N ALA A 65 14.74 11.14 -11.64
CA ALA A 65 13.94 11.66 -12.75
C ALA A 65 14.80 11.85 -14.01
N ASP A 66 14.24 11.48 -15.14
CA ASP A 66 14.74 11.85 -16.47
C ASP A 66 14.20 13.26 -16.77
N ALA A 67 15.08 14.23 -16.59
CA ALA A 67 14.72 15.65 -16.69
C ALA A 67 15.99 16.51 -16.80
N PRO A 68 15.92 17.71 -17.42
CA PRO A 68 17.01 18.66 -17.40
C PRO A 68 17.21 19.20 -15.97
N GLU A 69 18.47 19.38 -15.59
CA GLU A 69 18.82 19.96 -14.28
C GLU A 69 18.57 21.48 -14.30
N ASN A 70 17.62 21.92 -13.50
CA ASN A 70 17.33 23.32 -13.20
C ASN A 70 16.54 23.44 -11.90
N ASP A 71 16.46 24.66 -11.34
CA ASP A 71 15.83 24.90 -10.03
C ASP A 71 14.36 24.50 -9.98
N THR A 72 13.58 24.73 -11.05
CA THR A 72 12.16 24.37 -11.14
C THR A 72 12.00 22.87 -11.06
N VAL A 73 12.77 22.09 -11.84
CA VAL A 73 12.73 20.63 -11.84
C VAL A 73 13.20 20.09 -10.49
N THR A 74 14.31 20.59 -9.96
CA THR A 74 14.83 20.13 -8.66
C THR A 74 13.82 20.35 -7.54
N ALA A 75 13.15 21.50 -7.50
CA ALA A 75 12.08 21.78 -6.56
C ALA A 75 10.88 20.82 -6.75
N ALA A 76 10.47 20.61 -8.01
CA ALA A 76 9.37 19.69 -8.33
C ALA A 76 9.66 18.25 -7.88
N ILE A 77 10.84 17.70 -8.22
CA ILE A 77 11.22 16.33 -7.83
C ILE A 77 11.33 16.19 -6.30
N LYS A 78 11.76 17.23 -5.60
CA LYS A 78 11.76 17.24 -4.13
C LYS A 78 10.33 17.17 -3.57
N THR A 79 9.35 17.83 -4.15
CA THR A 79 7.94 17.70 -3.72
C THR A 79 7.39 16.32 -4.03
N ILE A 80 7.84 15.67 -5.12
CA ILE A 80 7.52 14.26 -5.40
C ILE A 80 8.14 13.34 -4.34
N ALA A 81 9.36 13.59 -3.87
CA ALA A 81 9.93 12.82 -2.76
C ALA A 81 9.10 12.96 -1.47
N MET A 82 8.54 14.14 -1.19
CA MET A 82 7.60 14.35 -0.08
C MET A 82 6.29 13.57 -0.29
N GLN A 83 5.73 13.55 -1.51
CA GLN A 83 4.59 12.72 -1.89
C GLN A 83 4.82 11.25 -1.57
N ILE A 84 5.97 10.72 -2.00
CA ILE A 84 6.35 9.31 -1.79
C ILE A 84 6.49 9.00 -0.30
N ALA A 85 7.10 9.89 0.48
CA ALA A 85 7.20 9.73 1.92
C ALA A 85 5.82 9.63 2.60
N ALA A 86 4.87 10.48 2.18
CA ALA A 86 3.54 10.58 2.76
C ALA A 86 2.59 9.45 2.31
N MET A 87 2.59 9.12 1.01
CA MET A 87 1.58 8.26 0.39
C MET A 87 2.05 6.83 0.14
N ASN A 88 3.34 6.55 0.33
CA ASN A 88 3.94 5.21 0.22
C ASN A 88 3.53 4.43 -1.05
N PRO A 89 3.69 4.98 -2.26
CA PRO A 89 3.44 4.24 -3.48
C PRO A 89 4.41 3.06 -3.60
N GLN A 90 3.99 2.02 -4.33
CA GLN A 90 4.82 0.84 -4.58
C GLN A 90 5.42 0.85 -5.99
N TYR A 91 4.78 1.53 -6.93
CA TYR A 91 5.17 1.61 -8.34
C TYR A 91 5.19 3.08 -8.79
N VAL A 92 6.01 3.39 -9.79
CA VAL A 92 5.96 4.72 -10.42
C VAL A 92 4.65 4.84 -11.22
N SER A 93 4.34 3.84 -12.04
CA SER A 93 3.16 3.82 -12.91
C SER A 93 2.52 2.43 -12.96
N ARG A 94 1.35 2.34 -13.59
CA ARG A 94 0.68 1.04 -13.84
C ARG A 94 1.49 0.13 -14.78
N ASN A 95 2.35 0.69 -15.62
CA ASN A 95 3.17 -0.07 -16.55
C ASN A 95 4.29 -0.85 -15.84
N ASP A 96 4.60 -0.50 -14.59
CA ASP A 96 5.62 -1.16 -13.78
C ASP A 96 5.07 -2.40 -13.06
N ILE A 97 3.76 -2.61 -13.12
CA ILE A 97 3.09 -3.77 -12.54
C ILE A 97 3.08 -4.89 -13.57
N SER A 98 3.64 -6.04 -13.23
CA SER A 98 3.62 -7.20 -14.09
C SER A 98 2.19 -7.75 -14.29
N ALA A 99 1.95 -8.44 -15.40
CA ALA A 99 0.66 -9.07 -15.66
C ALA A 99 0.26 -10.07 -14.56
N ASP A 100 1.23 -10.77 -14.00
CA ASP A 100 1.01 -11.74 -12.92
C ASP A 100 0.60 -11.07 -11.61
N GLU A 101 1.24 -9.95 -11.26
CA GLU A 101 0.87 -9.14 -10.08
C GLU A 101 -0.53 -8.54 -10.22
N LEU A 102 -0.86 -8.02 -11.41
CA LEU A 102 -2.20 -7.49 -11.69
C LEU A 102 -3.26 -8.59 -11.61
N ALA A 103 -2.98 -9.79 -12.17
CA ALA A 103 -3.86 -10.94 -12.09
C ALA A 103 -4.08 -11.37 -10.62
N LYS A 104 -3.01 -11.43 -9.83
CA LYS A 104 -3.08 -11.74 -8.40
C LYS A 104 -3.88 -10.71 -7.61
N MET A 105 -3.66 -9.41 -7.88
CA MET A 105 -4.43 -8.32 -7.27
C MET A 105 -5.93 -8.46 -7.58
N ARG A 106 -6.27 -8.80 -8.84
CA ARG A 106 -7.64 -9.05 -9.27
C ARG A 106 -8.23 -10.25 -8.54
N GLU A 107 -7.51 -11.36 -8.43
CA GLU A 107 -7.97 -12.57 -7.75
C GLU A 107 -8.23 -12.31 -6.26
N ILE A 108 -7.32 -11.65 -5.55
CA ILE A 108 -7.50 -11.24 -4.16
C ILE A 108 -8.74 -10.34 -4.01
N THR A 109 -8.97 -9.43 -4.96
CA THR A 109 -10.14 -8.54 -4.95
C THR A 109 -11.44 -9.30 -5.15
N ILE A 110 -11.45 -10.33 -6.01
CA ILE A 110 -12.60 -11.24 -6.22
C ILE A 110 -12.87 -11.99 -4.93
N ASP A 111 -11.88 -12.62 -4.33
CA ASP A 111 -12.04 -13.42 -3.12
C ASP A 111 -12.51 -12.56 -1.93
N SER A 112 -11.94 -11.36 -1.77
CA SER A 112 -12.41 -10.40 -0.76
C SER A 112 -13.88 -10.03 -0.97
N ALA A 113 -14.28 -9.74 -2.22
CA ALA A 113 -15.67 -9.40 -2.53
C ALA A 113 -16.65 -10.55 -2.21
N LEU A 114 -16.27 -11.78 -2.51
CA LEU A 114 -17.10 -12.97 -2.24
C LEU A 114 -17.17 -13.30 -0.74
N ASN A 115 -16.12 -13.01 0.00
CA ASN A 115 -16.09 -13.16 1.47
C ASN A 115 -16.87 -12.06 2.22
N GLU A 116 -17.25 -10.98 1.52
CA GLU A 116 -18.05 -9.87 2.05
C GLU A 116 -19.39 -9.74 1.27
N PRO A 117 -20.35 -10.66 1.47
CA PRO A 117 -21.57 -10.72 0.66
C PRO A 117 -22.43 -9.45 0.71
N ASP A 118 -22.34 -8.65 1.76
CA ASP A 118 -22.99 -7.35 1.89
C ASP A 118 -22.49 -6.32 0.85
N SER A 119 -21.26 -6.49 0.39
CA SER A 119 -20.61 -5.64 -0.61
C SER A 119 -20.94 -6.03 -2.06
N LEU A 120 -21.56 -7.20 -2.27
CA LEU A 120 -21.93 -7.70 -3.59
C LEU A 120 -23.11 -6.92 -4.21
N PRO A 121 -23.20 -6.86 -5.54
CA PRO A 121 -24.35 -6.29 -6.22
C PRO A 121 -25.67 -6.97 -5.81
N LYS A 122 -26.74 -6.19 -5.67
CA LYS A 122 -28.04 -6.68 -5.20
C LYS A 122 -28.59 -7.90 -5.96
N PRO A 123 -28.47 -8.04 -7.30
CA PRO A 123 -28.90 -9.26 -7.98
C PRO A 123 -28.18 -10.51 -7.45
N ILE A 124 -26.84 -10.42 -7.28
CA ILE A 124 -26.03 -11.53 -6.77
C ILE A 124 -26.38 -11.84 -5.31
N GLN A 125 -26.61 -10.80 -4.49
CA GLN A 125 -27.10 -11.01 -3.12
C GLN A 125 -28.39 -11.83 -3.10
N LYS A 126 -29.36 -11.49 -3.97
CA LYS A 126 -30.62 -12.25 -4.07
C LYS A 126 -30.41 -13.71 -4.43
N ASP A 127 -29.50 -13.98 -5.36
CA ASP A 127 -29.19 -15.35 -5.80
C ASP A 127 -28.56 -16.18 -4.67
N ILE A 128 -27.62 -15.61 -3.91
CA ILE A 128 -26.99 -16.31 -2.77
C ILE A 128 -27.97 -16.48 -1.59
N PHE A 129 -28.88 -15.52 -1.36
CA PHE A 129 -29.93 -15.67 -0.36
C PHE A 129 -30.93 -16.77 -0.76
N ALA A 130 -31.36 -16.83 -2.03
CA ALA A 130 -32.24 -17.90 -2.54
C ALA A 130 -31.59 -19.28 -2.37
N GLU A 131 -30.29 -19.38 -2.64
CA GLU A 131 -29.51 -20.61 -2.43
C GLU A 131 -29.44 -20.99 -0.95
N ALA A 132 -29.17 -20.02 -0.06
CA ALA A 132 -29.14 -20.24 1.38
C ALA A 132 -30.48 -20.78 1.95
N LEU A 133 -31.56 -20.22 1.46
CA LEU A 133 -32.89 -20.68 1.83
C LEU A 133 -33.19 -22.11 1.29
N SER A 134 -32.79 -22.39 0.04
CA SER A 134 -32.98 -23.73 -0.56
C SER A 134 -32.19 -24.81 0.16
N GLN A 135 -31.00 -24.49 0.60
CA GLN A 135 -30.11 -25.37 1.39
C GLN A 135 -30.48 -25.43 2.88
N ASN A 136 -31.45 -24.61 3.31
CA ASN A 136 -31.93 -24.53 4.69
C ASN A 136 -30.80 -24.27 5.72
N VAL A 137 -29.85 -23.41 5.35
CA VAL A 137 -28.66 -23.07 6.22
C VAL A 137 -28.98 -21.95 7.21
N PHE A 138 -30.10 -21.23 7.08
CA PHE A 138 -30.54 -20.21 8.01
C PHE A 138 -31.36 -20.81 9.15
N ASN A 139 -31.19 -20.30 10.35
CA ASN A 139 -32.08 -20.52 11.47
C ASN A 139 -33.42 -19.78 11.26
N ASP A 140 -34.40 -20.02 12.11
CA ASP A 140 -35.76 -19.44 11.95
C ASP A 140 -35.77 -17.92 12.15
N GLU A 141 -34.85 -17.36 13.00
CA GLU A 141 -34.70 -15.93 13.24
C GLU A 141 -34.13 -15.23 11.99
N ASP A 142 -33.06 -15.76 11.40
CA ASP A 142 -32.45 -15.22 10.19
C ASP A 142 -33.40 -15.27 8.98
N LYS A 143 -34.23 -16.33 8.88
CA LYS A 143 -35.28 -16.42 7.86
C LYS A 143 -36.32 -15.32 8.04
N ALA A 144 -36.82 -15.12 9.25
CA ALA A 144 -37.77 -14.05 9.56
C ALA A 144 -37.22 -12.66 9.28
N ILE A 145 -35.94 -12.41 9.65
CA ILE A 145 -35.23 -11.17 9.35
C ILE A 145 -35.17 -10.95 7.84
N TYR A 146 -34.81 -11.97 7.07
CA TYR A 146 -34.74 -11.86 5.63
C TYR A 146 -36.10 -11.55 5.00
N GLU A 147 -37.17 -12.27 5.41
CA GLU A 147 -38.53 -12.02 4.93
C GLU A 147 -39.01 -10.60 5.19
N GLU A 148 -38.69 -10.04 6.39
CA GLU A 148 -39.08 -8.68 6.77
C GLU A 148 -38.25 -7.62 6.08
N LYS A 149 -36.89 -7.84 6.00
CA LYS A 149 -35.89 -6.79 5.69
C LYS A 149 -35.16 -7.02 4.37
N GLN A 150 -35.58 -7.91 3.46
CA GLN A 150 -34.88 -8.21 2.22
C GLN A 150 -34.59 -7.03 1.31
N ASN A 151 -35.33 -5.92 1.45
CA ASN A 151 -35.11 -4.68 0.70
C ASN A 151 -34.38 -3.60 1.53
N ASP A 152 -34.08 -3.88 2.80
CA ASP A 152 -33.36 -2.95 3.66
C ASP A 152 -31.89 -2.87 3.22
N LYS A 153 -31.36 -1.64 3.18
CA LYS A 153 -29.94 -1.40 2.88
C LYS A 153 -29.00 -2.05 3.91
N TYR A 154 -29.47 -2.16 5.15
CA TYR A 154 -28.68 -2.63 6.29
C TYR A 154 -29.05 -4.06 6.72
N LEU A 155 -29.69 -4.83 5.84
CA LEU A 155 -30.12 -6.23 6.10
C LEU A 155 -29.04 -7.04 6.81
N PHE A 156 -27.79 -6.98 6.33
CA PHE A 156 -26.67 -7.76 6.88
C PHE A 156 -26.33 -7.40 8.34
N ASN A 157 -26.70 -6.21 8.82
CA ASN A 157 -26.45 -5.83 10.22
C ASN A 157 -27.37 -6.60 11.20
N PHE A 158 -28.49 -7.12 10.71
CA PHE A 158 -29.46 -7.85 11.52
C PHE A 158 -29.23 -9.36 11.52
N LEU A 159 -28.52 -9.89 10.53
CA LEU A 159 -28.24 -11.32 10.40
C LEU A 159 -27.22 -11.80 11.42
N SER A 160 -27.35 -13.06 11.83
CA SER A 160 -26.36 -13.73 12.66
C SER A 160 -25.01 -13.89 11.96
N ASN A 161 -23.94 -14.11 12.72
CA ASN A 161 -22.61 -14.37 12.15
C ASN A 161 -22.59 -15.69 11.36
N GLU A 162 -23.36 -16.67 11.78
CA GLU A 162 -23.54 -17.96 11.12
C GLU A 162 -24.21 -17.80 9.75
N ALA A 163 -25.26 -16.97 9.66
CA ALA A 163 -25.92 -16.65 8.40
C ALA A 163 -24.94 -15.92 7.43
N LYS A 164 -24.19 -14.94 7.91
CA LYS A 164 -23.17 -14.24 7.12
C LYS A 164 -22.09 -15.19 6.60
N ALA A 165 -21.59 -16.09 7.45
CA ALA A 165 -20.59 -17.10 7.08
C ALA A 165 -21.16 -18.07 6.03
N SER A 166 -22.40 -18.48 6.16
CA SER A 166 -23.10 -19.34 5.17
C SER A 166 -23.22 -18.65 3.83
N LEU A 167 -23.61 -17.36 3.80
CA LEU A 167 -23.71 -16.57 2.57
C LEU A 167 -22.34 -16.41 1.89
N SER A 168 -21.28 -16.16 2.66
CA SER A 168 -19.91 -16.10 2.17
C SER A 168 -19.49 -17.44 1.55
N SER A 169 -19.75 -18.55 2.24
CA SER A 169 -19.45 -19.90 1.73
C SER A 169 -20.19 -20.22 0.42
N ILE A 170 -21.45 -19.82 0.31
CA ILE A 170 -22.25 -19.98 -0.91
C ILE A 170 -21.69 -19.12 -2.04
N ALA A 171 -21.35 -17.85 -1.76
CA ALA A 171 -20.76 -16.96 -2.75
C ALA A 171 -19.43 -17.52 -3.27
N MET A 172 -18.58 -18.03 -2.39
CA MET A 172 -17.32 -18.69 -2.79
C MET A 172 -17.55 -19.96 -3.60
N ALA A 173 -18.51 -20.81 -3.23
CA ALA A 173 -18.88 -22.00 -4.01
C ALA A 173 -19.38 -21.67 -5.41
N LYS A 174 -20.06 -20.53 -5.57
CA LYS A 174 -20.58 -20.01 -6.86
C LYS A 174 -19.57 -19.07 -7.57
N LYS A 175 -18.32 -19.00 -7.14
CA LYS A 175 -17.29 -18.08 -7.70
C LYS A 175 -17.26 -18.11 -9.23
N ALA A 176 -17.23 -19.29 -9.84
CA ALA A 176 -17.15 -19.43 -11.31
C ALA A 176 -18.37 -18.80 -12.00
N GLU A 177 -19.59 -19.04 -11.49
CA GLU A 177 -20.83 -18.46 -12.01
C GLU A 177 -20.88 -16.93 -11.81
N ILE A 178 -20.52 -16.47 -10.61
CA ILE A 178 -20.51 -15.04 -10.27
C ILE A 178 -19.49 -14.27 -11.13
N MET A 179 -18.36 -14.86 -11.44
CA MET A 179 -17.34 -14.25 -12.32
C MET A 179 -17.82 -14.04 -13.77
N GLU A 180 -18.83 -14.73 -14.24
CA GLU A 180 -19.46 -14.48 -15.55
C GLU A 180 -20.40 -13.25 -15.53
N ASN A 181 -20.78 -12.78 -14.34
CA ASN A 181 -21.69 -11.67 -14.18
C ASN A 181 -21.01 -10.32 -14.47
N LYS A 182 -21.54 -9.58 -15.44
CA LYS A 182 -20.98 -8.28 -15.88
C LYS A 182 -20.98 -7.22 -14.76
N ILE A 183 -21.98 -7.23 -13.88
CA ILE A 183 -22.10 -6.25 -12.79
C ILE A 183 -21.00 -6.53 -11.74
N PHE A 184 -20.77 -7.82 -11.44
CA PHE A 184 -19.68 -8.24 -10.56
C PHE A 184 -18.30 -7.87 -11.13
N ASN A 185 -18.09 -8.12 -12.41
CA ASN A 185 -16.85 -7.71 -13.08
C ASN A 185 -16.63 -6.20 -13.00
N GLY A 186 -17.67 -5.40 -13.18
CA GLY A 186 -17.62 -3.95 -13.00
C GLY A 186 -17.24 -3.54 -11.57
N LEU A 187 -17.75 -4.23 -10.56
CA LEU A 187 -17.36 -4.01 -9.16
C LEU A 187 -15.87 -4.32 -8.94
N VAL A 188 -15.40 -5.47 -9.42
CA VAL A 188 -14.00 -5.89 -9.29
C VAL A 188 -13.07 -4.90 -9.99
N GLU A 189 -13.35 -4.52 -11.25
CA GLU A 189 -12.56 -3.53 -11.98
C GLU A 189 -12.52 -2.17 -11.27
N GLY A 190 -13.64 -1.74 -10.70
CA GLY A 190 -13.71 -0.51 -9.90
C GLY A 190 -12.83 -0.56 -8.67
N ARG A 191 -12.82 -1.69 -7.95
CA ARG A 191 -11.96 -1.90 -6.77
C ARG A 191 -10.48 -1.98 -7.14
N VAL A 192 -10.12 -2.75 -8.18
CA VAL A 192 -8.76 -2.83 -8.70
C VAL A 192 -8.27 -1.46 -9.16
N SER A 193 -9.09 -0.71 -9.90
CA SER A 193 -8.74 0.65 -10.34
C SER A 193 -8.50 1.58 -9.16
N LYS A 194 -9.25 1.44 -8.05
CA LYS A 194 -9.02 2.21 -6.83
C LYS A 194 -7.69 1.84 -6.18
N GLN A 195 -7.38 0.56 -6.05
CA GLN A 195 -6.10 0.08 -5.52
C GLN A 195 -4.91 0.60 -6.35
N LEU A 196 -5.02 0.55 -7.69
CA LEU A 196 -3.99 1.07 -8.59
C LEU A 196 -3.73 2.56 -8.38
N LYS A 197 -4.78 3.36 -8.10
CA LYS A 197 -4.62 4.78 -7.76
C LYS A 197 -3.91 5.01 -6.43
N GLU A 198 -3.96 4.06 -5.52
CA GLU A 198 -3.28 4.15 -4.22
C GLU A 198 -1.82 3.73 -4.33
N VAL A 199 -1.50 2.68 -5.10
CA VAL A 199 -0.16 2.11 -5.17
C VAL A 199 0.73 2.68 -6.28
N CYS A 200 0.16 3.32 -7.31
CA CYS A 200 0.91 3.93 -8.40
C CYS A 200 1.11 5.43 -8.17
N LEU A 201 2.35 5.88 -8.04
CA LEU A 201 2.72 7.28 -7.79
C LEU A 201 2.04 8.25 -8.74
N LEU A 202 2.09 7.98 -10.04
CA LEU A 202 1.55 8.89 -11.07
C LEU A 202 0.02 9.03 -11.02
N ASP A 203 -0.68 8.01 -10.50
CA ASP A 203 -2.15 8.01 -10.37
C ASP A 203 -2.62 8.65 -9.05
N GLN A 204 -1.73 8.79 -8.06
CA GLN A 204 -2.08 9.40 -6.77
C GLN A 204 -2.48 10.86 -6.94
N THR A 205 -3.40 11.32 -6.11
CA THR A 205 -3.65 12.75 -5.97
C THR A 205 -2.41 13.42 -5.38
N TYR A 206 -1.95 14.48 -6.03
CA TYR A 206 -0.78 15.24 -5.58
C TYR A 206 -1.09 15.92 -4.24
N VAL A 207 -0.27 15.69 -3.22
CA VAL A 207 -0.54 16.18 -1.84
C VAL A 207 -0.57 17.70 -1.72
N MET A 208 0.07 18.42 -2.66
CA MET A 208 0.06 19.88 -2.70
C MET A 208 -0.90 20.43 -3.76
N ALA A 209 -1.79 19.60 -4.32
CA ALA A 209 -2.77 20.05 -5.30
C ALA A 209 -3.73 21.08 -4.70
N ALA A 210 -3.79 22.28 -5.26
CA ALA A 210 -4.65 23.36 -4.76
C ALA A 210 -6.14 23.01 -4.87
N ASP A 211 -6.53 22.21 -5.87
CA ASP A 211 -7.90 21.74 -6.10
C ASP A 211 -8.22 20.41 -5.40
N GLY A 212 -7.23 19.77 -4.76
CA GLY A 212 -7.33 18.45 -4.14
C GLY A 212 -7.65 17.31 -5.12
N LYS A 213 -7.48 17.52 -6.45
CA LYS A 213 -7.85 16.56 -7.50
C LYS A 213 -6.76 16.30 -8.51
N GLN A 214 -5.80 17.23 -8.68
CA GLN A 214 -4.68 17.07 -9.58
C GLN A 214 -3.88 15.82 -9.23
N THR A 215 -3.61 14.99 -10.24
CA THR A 215 -2.74 13.82 -10.04
C THR A 215 -1.27 14.21 -10.15
N VAL A 216 -0.38 13.37 -9.61
CA VAL A 216 1.08 13.51 -9.76
C VAL A 216 1.46 13.58 -11.25
N ALA A 217 0.87 12.72 -12.10
CA ALA A 217 1.12 12.77 -13.55
C ALA A 217 0.80 14.15 -14.14
N LYS A 218 -0.35 14.73 -13.83
CA LYS A 218 -0.73 16.07 -14.31
C LYS A 218 0.19 17.16 -13.81
N TYR A 219 0.61 17.08 -12.56
CA TYR A 219 1.59 18.01 -12.01
C TYR A 219 2.93 17.95 -12.77
N LEU A 220 3.45 16.76 -13.05
CA LEU A 220 4.68 16.60 -13.83
C LEU A 220 4.53 17.06 -15.28
N ASP A 221 3.35 16.89 -15.90
CA ASP A 221 3.03 17.43 -17.21
C ASP A 221 3.07 18.98 -17.23
N GLU A 222 2.59 19.63 -16.17
CA GLU A 222 2.65 21.08 -16.03
C GLU A 222 4.10 21.55 -15.87
N VAL A 223 4.89 20.90 -15.02
CA VAL A 223 6.32 21.19 -14.87
C VAL A 223 7.06 21.01 -16.20
N SER A 224 6.76 19.93 -16.93
CA SER A 224 7.34 19.67 -18.26
C SER A 224 7.06 20.79 -19.26
N LYS A 225 5.83 21.32 -19.26
CA LYS A 225 5.45 22.47 -20.12
C LYS A 225 6.16 23.75 -19.70
N GLU A 226 6.28 24.00 -18.41
CA GLU A 226 6.96 25.18 -17.86
C GLU A 226 8.43 25.22 -18.26
N VAL A 227 9.13 24.07 -18.14
CA VAL A 227 10.56 23.98 -18.47
C VAL A 227 10.86 23.69 -19.94
N GLY A 228 9.83 23.40 -20.75
CA GLY A 228 9.97 23.10 -22.18
C GLY A 228 10.68 21.78 -22.48
N ALA A 229 10.69 20.84 -21.54
CA ALA A 229 11.33 19.53 -21.67
C ALA A 229 10.55 18.48 -20.87
N THR A 230 10.71 17.20 -21.22
CA THR A 230 10.09 16.10 -20.49
C THR A 230 10.65 15.99 -19.09
N VAL A 231 9.76 15.85 -18.10
CA VAL A 231 10.10 15.54 -16.70
C VAL A 231 9.37 14.24 -16.34
N ALA A 232 10.11 13.15 -16.22
CA ALA A 232 9.55 11.82 -15.96
C ALA A 232 10.27 11.15 -14.77
N ILE A 233 9.51 10.58 -13.86
CA ILE A 233 10.07 9.76 -12.77
C ILE A 233 10.51 8.42 -13.35
N LYS A 234 11.77 8.06 -13.16
CA LYS A 234 12.33 6.76 -13.56
C LYS A 234 12.22 5.72 -12.45
N LYS A 235 12.65 6.12 -11.25
CA LYS A 235 12.73 5.24 -10.08
C LYS A 235 12.58 6.05 -8.82
N PHE A 236 12.10 5.41 -7.78
CA PHE A 236 12.24 5.91 -6.41
C PHE A 236 12.60 4.77 -5.46
N VAL A 237 13.18 5.14 -4.34
CA VAL A 237 13.45 4.27 -3.20
C VAL A 237 12.88 4.93 -1.96
N ARG A 238 12.13 4.19 -1.17
CA ARG A 238 11.63 4.62 0.12
C ARG A 238 12.02 3.61 1.18
N PHE A 239 12.68 4.06 2.20
CA PHE A 239 13.01 3.26 3.38
C PHE A 239 12.35 3.84 4.61
N GLU A 240 11.82 2.96 5.44
CA GLU A 240 11.26 3.31 6.74
C GLU A 240 11.94 2.50 7.84
N THR A 241 12.27 3.17 8.95
CA THR A 241 12.92 2.52 10.09
C THR A 241 12.01 1.44 10.66
N GLY A 242 12.55 0.22 10.82
CA GLY A 242 11.80 -0.92 11.35
C GLY A 242 10.88 -1.62 10.33
N GLU A 243 10.85 -1.17 9.08
CA GLU A 243 10.04 -1.80 8.04
C GLU A 243 10.39 -3.29 7.86
N GLY A 244 9.36 -4.16 7.84
CA GLY A 244 9.51 -5.62 7.70
C GLY A 244 10.11 -6.33 8.91
N ILE A 245 10.25 -5.68 10.06
CA ILE A 245 10.57 -6.32 11.33
C ILE A 245 9.27 -6.65 12.04
N GLU A 246 9.08 -7.92 12.40
CA GLU A 246 7.99 -8.32 13.29
C GLU A 246 8.19 -7.62 14.64
N LYS A 247 7.22 -6.81 15.04
CA LYS A 247 7.20 -6.26 16.40
C LYS A 247 6.97 -7.43 17.36
N LYS A 248 7.96 -7.75 18.19
CA LYS A 248 7.70 -8.60 19.36
C LYS A 248 6.68 -7.86 20.22
N GLU A 249 5.51 -8.46 20.41
CA GLU A 249 4.60 -8.01 21.46
C GLU A 249 5.30 -8.29 22.79
N GLU A 250 5.91 -7.27 23.35
CA GLU A 250 6.42 -7.32 24.71
C GLU A 250 5.22 -7.34 25.65
N ASN A 251 4.85 -8.54 26.09
CA ASN A 251 3.86 -8.68 27.14
C ASN A 251 4.54 -8.42 28.49
N PHE A 252 4.72 -7.12 28.79
CA PHE A 252 5.36 -6.66 30.02
C PHE A 252 4.78 -7.30 31.27
N ALA A 253 3.49 -7.65 31.26
CA ALA A 253 2.84 -8.36 32.37
C ALA A 253 3.36 -9.81 32.54
N GLU A 254 3.65 -10.52 31.47
CA GLU A 254 4.23 -11.87 31.52
C GLU A 254 5.72 -11.84 31.88
N GLU A 255 6.47 -10.86 31.42
CA GLU A 255 7.88 -10.68 31.79
C GLU A 255 8.04 -10.38 33.28
N VAL A 256 7.23 -9.48 33.84
CA VAL A 256 7.21 -9.20 35.28
C VAL A 256 6.78 -10.42 36.07
N ALA A 257 5.77 -11.16 35.62
CA ALA A 257 5.34 -12.41 36.29
C ALA A 257 6.40 -13.52 36.21
N ALA A 258 7.23 -13.56 35.18
CA ALA A 258 8.34 -14.52 35.08
C ALA A 258 9.52 -14.15 35.96
N GLN A 259 9.78 -12.86 36.25
CA GLN A 259 10.83 -12.39 37.15
C GLN A 259 10.45 -12.46 38.64
N MET A 260 9.17 -12.63 38.95
CA MET A 260 8.66 -12.77 40.33
C MET A 260 8.54 -14.23 40.80
N LYS A 261 8.97 -15.21 40.00
CA LYS A 261 9.12 -16.61 40.34
C LYS A 261 10.57 -16.96 40.60
#